data_aa7cd75143484253d80c4e954d83ec79
#
_entry.id   aa7cd75143484253d80c4e954d83ec79
#
_cell.length_a   1.000
_cell.length_b   1.000
_cell.length_c   1.000
_cell.angle_alpha   90.00
_cell.angle_beta   90.00
_cell.angle_gamma   90.00
#
_symmetry.space_group_name_H-M   'P 1'
#
loop_
_entity.id
_entity.type
_entity.pdbx_description
1 polymer ?
#
loop_
_entity_poly.entity_id
_entity_poly.type
_entity_poly.pdbx_seq_one_letter_code
_entity_poly.pdbx_strand_id
1 'polypeptide(L)'
;MTDGRLAWIIIVAILLIDQIIKIEVKTTMCLGESIRLTDWFYINFIENKGMAYGMSFMPKILLSTLRIIAICFIGWYISLAIRKKARTLYVVLLSMIVAGAAGNVIDCMFYGLIFNSSSPYYISYFVPFGTGYADFLMGKVVDMFYFPLIVTKWPEWVPMVGGNDFIFFSPVFNFADACISVGVVMMLLFCRKDMEGIGETLREGVRNLVNKKKQ
;
A
#
# COMPACT_ATOMS: atom_id res chain seq x y z
N MET A 1 -17.25 -19.95 8.60
CA MET A 1 -15.79 -19.71 8.65
C MET A 1 -15.53 -18.78 9.83
N THR A 2 -14.46 -19.00 10.62
CA THR A 2 -14.16 -18.09 11.73
C THR A 2 -13.55 -16.79 11.18
N ASP A 3 -13.82 -15.64 11.84
CA ASP A 3 -13.30 -14.33 11.40
C ASP A 3 -11.77 -14.31 11.27
N GLY A 4 -11.06 -15.06 12.11
CA GLY A 4 -9.61 -15.21 12.01
C GLY A 4 -9.15 -15.92 10.74
N ARG A 5 -9.84 -16.98 10.30
CA ARG A 5 -9.56 -17.65 9.01
C ARG A 5 -9.87 -16.74 7.82
N LEU A 6 -10.98 -15.99 7.91
CA LEU A 6 -11.35 -15.02 6.89
C LEU A 6 -10.30 -13.93 6.74
N ALA A 7 -9.86 -13.33 7.86
CA ALA A 7 -8.80 -12.33 7.87
C ALA A 7 -7.52 -12.83 7.22
N TRP A 8 -7.06 -14.03 7.57
CA TRP A 8 -5.89 -14.67 6.97
C TRP A 8 -6.02 -14.88 5.45
N ILE A 9 -7.17 -15.41 5.00
CA ILE A 9 -7.43 -15.62 3.57
C ILE A 9 -7.36 -14.31 2.81
N ILE A 10 -7.99 -13.24 3.33
CA ILE A 10 -7.99 -11.91 2.71
C ILE A 10 -6.57 -11.35 2.63
N ILE A 11 -5.81 -11.41 3.74
CA ILE A 11 -4.44 -10.90 3.78
C ILE A 11 -3.58 -11.62 2.74
N VAL A 12 -3.60 -12.96 2.73
CA VAL A 12 -2.78 -13.75 1.80
C VAL A 12 -3.21 -13.51 0.35
N ALA A 13 -4.51 -13.47 0.07
CA ALA A 13 -5.01 -13.25 -1.28
C ALA A 13 -4.60 -11.87 -1.82
N ILE A 14 -4.75 -10.81 -1.03
CA ILE A 14 -4.35 -9.45 -1.42
C ILE A 14 -2.84 -9.37 -1.65
N LEU A 15 -2.02 -9.94 -0.76
CA LEU A 15 -0.57 -9.96 -0.92
C LEU A 15 -0.14 -10.70 -2.18
N LEU A 16 -0.73 -11.87 -2.46
CA LEU A 16 -0.42 -12.63 -3.68
C LEU A 16 -0.79 -11.86 -4.94
N ILE A 17 -2.00 -11.30 -4.99
CA ILE A 17 -2.46 -10.52 -6.16
C ILE A 17 -1.56 -9.31 -6.37
N ASP A 18 -1.28 -8.54 -5.32
CA ASP A 18 -0.43 -7.36 -5.37
C ASP A 18 0.97 -7.69 -5.89
N GLN A 19 1.62 -8.70 -5.32
CA GLN A 19 2.97 -9.08 -5.70
C GLN A 19 3.05 -9.67 -7.11
N ILE A 20 2.05 -10.46 -7.53
CA ILE A 20 1.99 -10.99 -8.91
C ILE A 20 1.92 -9.83 -9.91
N ILE A 21 1.01 -8.86 -9.69
CA ILE A 21 0.85 -7.72 -10.61
C ILE A 21 2.13 -6.87 -10.64
N LYS A 22 2.73 -6.58 -9.49
CA LYS A 22 3.96 -5.78 -9.37
C LYS A 22 5.16 -6.44 -10.04
N ILE A 23 5.35 -7.73 -9.83
CA ILE A 23 6.43 -8.50 -10.47
C ILE A 23 6.22 -8.53 -11.97
N GLU A 24 5.00 -8.80 -12.44
CA GLU A 24 4.66 -8.81 -13.86
C GLU A 24 5.01 -7.46 -14.50
N VAL A 25 4.50 -6.35 -13.98
CA VAL A 25 4.80 -5.00 -14.49
C VAL A 25 6.31 -4.74 -14.50
N LYS A 26 7.02 -5.05 -13.41
CA LYS A 26 8.46 -4.79 -13.30
C LYS A 26 9.30 -5.62 -14.25
N THR A 27 8.85 -6.83 -14.62
CA THR A 27 9.61 -7.78 -15.47
C THR A 27 9.13 -7.83 -16.90
N THR A 28 8.13 -7.00 -17.29
CA THR A 28 7.61 -6.94 -18.66
C THR A 28 7.63 -5.54 -19.26
N MET A 29 7.75 -4.48 -18.42
CA MET A 29 7.72 -3.08 -18.84
C MET A 29 9.04 -2.37 -18.52
N CYS A 30 9.42 -1.39 -19.36
CA CYS A 30 10.48 -0.44 -19.07
C CYS A 30 9.98 0.65 -18.10
N LEU A 31 10.87 1.21 -17.28
CA LEU A 31 10.52 2.29 -16.37
C LEU A 31 10.00 3.53 -17.13
N GLY A 32 8.81 3.99 -16.77
CA GLY A 32 8.13 5.10 -17.43
C GLY A 32 7.29 4.68 -18.64
N GLU A 33 7.28 3.40 -19.01
CA GLU A 33 6.41 2.89 -20.07
C GLU A 33 4.94 2.98 -19.67
N SER A 34 4.08 3.27 -20.66
CA SER A 34 2.64 3.44 -20.49
C SER A 34 1.88 2.63 -21.51
N ILE A 35 1.03 1.73 -21.07
CA ILE A 35 0.13 0.92 -21.89
C ILE A 35 -1.28 1.45 -21.69
N ARG A 36 -1.88 1.97 -22.77
CA ARG A 36 -3.27 2.43 -22.76
C ARG A 36 -4.22 1.24 -22.86
N LEU A 37 -5.07 1.05 -21.89
CA LEU A 37 -6.13 0.04 -21.90
C LEU A 37 -7.46 0.62 -22.39
N THR A 38 -7.80 1.83 -21.90
CA THR A 38 -8.96 2.60 -22.32
C THR A 38 -8.59 4.09 -22.38
N ASP A 39 -9.56 4.97 -22.69
CA ASP A 39 -9.33 6.43 -22.72
C ASP A 39 -9.06 7.02 -21.33
N TRP A 40 -9.46 6.34 -20.29
CA TRP A 40 -9.40 6.78 -18.91
C TRP A 40 -8.63 5.82 -17.98
N PHE A 41 -8.03 4.74 -18.52
CA PHE A 41 -7.25 3.77 -17.73
C PHE A 41 -5.99 3.33 -18.48
N TYR A 42 -4.86 3.50 -17.81
CA TYR A 42 -3.52 3.15 -18.30
C TYR A 42 -2.79 2.29 -17.27
N ILE A 43 -1.90 1.45 -17.72
CA ILE A 43 -0.85 0.82 -16.90
C ILE A 43 0.44 1.59 -17.13
N ASN A 44 0.91 2.31 -16.11
CA ASN A 44 2.14 3.11 -16.16
C ASN A 44 3.16 2.54 -15.19
N PHE A 45 4.27 2.02 -15.65
CA PHE A 45 5.30 1.53 -14.73
C PHE A 45 6.09 2.68 -14.12
N ILE A 46 5.87 2.92 -12.83
CA ILE A 46 6.59 3.92 -12.03
C ILE A 46 7.17 3.25 -10.78
N GLU A 47 8.37 3.66 -10.38
CA GLU A 47 8.98 3.28 -9.11
C GLU A 47 8.95 4.43 -8.11
N ASN A 48 8.28 4.20 -6.99
CA ASN A 48 8.09 5.15 -5.92
C ASN A 48 9.03 4.85 -4.73
N LYS A 49 9.74 5.86 -4.26
CA LYS A 49 10.55 5.74 -3.04
C LYS A 49 9.71 5.58 -1.76
N GLY A 50 8.39 5.47 -1.91
CA GLY A 50 7.46 5.26 -0.80
C GLY A 50 6.93 6.56 -0.20
N MET A 51 7.06 7.67 -0.89
CA MET A 51 6.55 8.99 -0.46
C MET A 51 5.52 9.52 -1.45
N ALA A 52 4.44 10.10 -0.91
CA ALA A 52 3.44 10.77 -1.73
C ALA A 52 4.05 12.01 -2.40
N TYR A 53 3.79 12.19 -3.69
CA TYR A 53 4.19 13.38 -4.47
C TYR A 53 5.69 13.71 -4.48
N GLY A 54 6.59 12.71 -4.29
CA GLY A 54 8.04 12.92 -4.36
C GLY A 54 8.65 13.73 -3.21
N MET A 55 7.89 14.00 -2.15
CA MET A 55 8.39 14.75 -0.99
C MET A 55 9.35 13.88 -0.16
N SER A 56 10.58 14.37 0.08
CA SER A 56 11.64 13.62 0.79
C SER A 56 11.91 14.21 2.18
N PHE A 57 10.87 14.32 3.03
CA PHE A 57 11.04 14.87 4.38
C PHE A 57 11.70 13.90 5.36
N MET A 58 11.77 12.62 5.05
CA MET A 58 12.18 11.59 5.99
C MET A 58 13.10 10.56 5.33
N PRO A 59 14.16 10.07 6.00
CA PRO A 59 14.97 8.98 5.49
C PRO A 59 14.09 7.75 5.18
N LYS A 60 14.33 7.11 4.05
CA LYS A 60 13.52 5.98 3.57
C LYS A 60 13.46 4.83 4.57
N ILE A 61 14.58 4.52 5.21
CA ILE A 61 14.66 3.46 6.22
C ILE A 61 13.73 3.74 7.41
N LEU A 62 13.62 4.99 7.85
CA LEU A 62 12.72 5.38 8.94
C LEU A 62 11.26 5.21 8.52
N LEU A 63 10.91 5.62 7.30
CA LEU A 63 9.56 5.44 6.75
C LEU A 63 9.17 3.96 6.66
N SER A 64 10.06 3.11 6.13
CA SER A 64 9.83 1.66 6.02
C SER A 64 9.69 1.02 7.41
N THR A 65 10.51 1.42 8.37
CA THR A 65 10.44 0.93 9.76
C THR A 65 9.12 1.33 10.44
N LEU A 66 8.69 2.59 10.29
CA LEU A 66 7.40 3.05 10.84
C LEU A 66 6.21 2.30 10.23
N ARG A 67 6.26 1.97 8.94
CA ARG A 67 5.24 1.12 8.29
C ARG A 67 5.19 -0.28 8.88
N ILE A 68 6.33 -0.91 9.13
CA ILE A 68 6.39 -2.24 9.78
C ILE A 68 5.77 -2.17 11.18
N ILE A 69 6.13 -1.16 11.97
CA ILE A 69 5.56 -0.97 13.31
C ILE A 69 4.03 -0.81 13.23
N ALA A 70 3.53 0.01 12.30
CA ALA A 70 2.10 0.21 12.09
C ALA A 70 1.39 -1.09 11.68
N ILE A 71 1.97 -1.89 10.76
CA ILE A 71 1.43 -3.19 10.35
C ILE A 71 1.34 -4.16 11.53
N CYS A 72 2.40 -4.26 12.32
CA CYS A 72 2.42 -5.10 13.53
C CYS A 72 1.36 -4.65 14.54
N PHE A 73 1.23 -3.35 14.75
CA PHE A 73 0.24 -2.78 15.66
C PHE A 73 -1.20 -3.07 15.19
N ILE A 74 -1.51 -2.84 13.91
CA ILE A 74 -2.85 -3.10 13.37
C ILE A 74 -3.14 -4.61 13.36
N GLY A 75 -2.16 -5.46 13.02
CA GLY A 75 -2.29 -6.91 13.08
C GLY A 75 -2.59 -7.42 14.50
N TRP A 76 -1.91 -6.87 15.51
CA TRP A 76 -2.23 -7.13 16.91
C TRP A 76 -3.66 -6.68 17.26
N TYR A 77 -4.05 -5.48 16.82
CA TYR A 77 -5.40 -4.95 17.03
C TYR A 77 -6.48 -5.81 16.37
N ILE A 78 -6.25 -6.33 15.16
CA ILE A 78 -7.17 -7.29 14.51
C ILE A 78 -7.37 -8.52 15.39
N SER A 79 -6.32 -9.05 16.01
CA SER A 79 -6.41 -10.19 16.92
C SER A 79 -7.28 -9.88 18.15
N LEU A 80 -7.22 -8.65 18.67
CA LEU A 80 -8.08 -8.21 19.79
C LEU A 80 -9.54 -8.06 19.34
N ALA A 81 -9.77 -7.44 18.17
CA ALA A 81 -11.09 -7.24 17.60
C ALA A 81 -11.81 -8.59 17.37
N ILE A 82 -11.10 -9.57 16.82
CA ILE A 82 -11.62 -10.93 16.63
C ILE A 82 -12.00 -11.58 17.97
N ARG A 83 -11.15 -11.46 19.00
CA ARG A 83 -11.44 -12.00 20.35
C ARG A 83 -12.67 -11.35 20.98
N LYS A 84 -12.91 -10.09 20.72
CA LYS A 84 -14.10 -9.34 21.17
C LYS A 84 -15.33 -9.57 20.30
N LYS A 85 -15.25 -10.45 19.29
CA LYS A 85 -16.34 -10.72 18.35
C LYS A 85 -16.84 -9.45 17.63
N ALA A 86 -15.90 -8.58 17.24
CA ALA A 86 -16.20 -7.40 16.42
C ALA A 86 -16.91 -7.81 15.13
N ARG A 87 -17.61 -6.87 14.51
CA ARG A 87 -18.32 -7.09 13.23
C ARG A 87 -17.38 -7.66 12.18
N THR A 88 -17.79 -8.72 11.48
CA THR A 88 -16.99 -9.35 10.41
C THR A 88 -16.55 -8.34 9.35
N LEU A 89 -17.43 -7.41 8.94
CA LEU A 89 -17.06 -6.33 8.00
C LEU A 89 -15.89 -5.50 8.52
N TYR A 90 -15.88 -5.13 9.79
CA TYR A 90 -14.79 -4.36 10.39
C TYR A 90 -13.45 -5.12 10.36
N VAL A 91 -13.46 -6.41 10.67
CA VAL A 91 -12.28 -7.29 10.58
C VAL A 91 -11.79 -7.40 9.14
N VAL A 92 -12.69 -7.55 8.16
CA VAL A 92 -12.37 -7.60 6.73
C VAL A 92 -11.66 -6.32 6.27
N LEU A 93 -12.21 -5.15 6.60
CA LEU A 93 -11.65 -3.87 6.20
C LEU A 93 -10.27 -3.60 6.85
N LEU A 94 -10.11 -3.94 8.13
CA LEU A 94 -8.79 -3.89 8.77
C LEU A 94 -7.78 -4.83 8.10
N SER A 95 -8.22 -6.01 7.70
CA SER A 95 -7.37 -6.99 6.99
C SER A 95 -6.93 -6.49 5.62
N MET A 96 -7.82 -5.79 4.89
CA MET A 96 -7.47 -5.14 3.62
C MET A 96 -6.41 -4.06 3.80
N ILE A 97 -6.55 -3.22 4.84
CA ILE A 97 -5.58 -2.15 5.16
C ILE A 97 -4.21 -2.74 5.50
N VAL A 98 -4.17 -3.74 6.39
CA VAL A 98 -2.92 -4.40 6.77
C VAL A 98 -2.26 -5.09 5.58
N ALA A 99 -3.03 -5.80 4.76
CA ALA A 99 -2.52 -6.49 3.59
C ALA A 99 -1.93 -5.51 2.56
N GLY A 100 -2.63 -4.42 2.26
CA GLY A 100 -2.11 -3.38 1.37
C GLY A 100 -0.83 -2.73 1.92
N ALA A 101 -0.83 -2.34 3.20
CA ALA A 101 0.38 -1.80 3.81
C ALA A 101 1.56 -2.79 3.77
N ALA A 102 1.30 -4.08 4.03
CA ALA A 102 2.31 -5.13 4.00
C ALA A 102 2.83 -5.38 2.56
N GLY A 103 1.97 -5.33 1.53
CA GLY A 103 2.38 -5.43 0.13
C GLY A 103 3.44 -4.40 -0.23
N ASN A 104 3.21 -3.13 0.09
CA ASN A 104 4.18 -2.07 -0.15
C ASN A 104 5.45 -2.19 0.70
N VAL A 105 5.36 -2.77 1.89
CA VAL A 105 6.55 -3.03 2.72
C VAL A 105 7.38 -4.17 2.15
N ILE A 106 6.77 -5.22 1.57
CA ILE A 106 7.47 -6.31 0.87
C ILE A 106 8.36 -5.75 -0.24
N ASP A 107 7.86 -4.83 -1.05
CA ASP A 107 8.66 -4.16 -2.09
C ASP A 107 9.87 -3.45 -1.48
N CYS A 108 9.66 -2.66 -0.40
CA CYS A 108 10.74 -1.96 0.28
C CYS A 108 11.79 -2.91 0.85
N MET A 109 11.37 -4.07 1.40
CA MET A 109 12.26 -5.05 2.02
C MET A 109 13.10 -5.82 1.00
N PHE A 110 12.48 -6.25 -0.10
CA PHE A 110 13.07 -7.29 -0.93
C PHE A 110 13.41 -6.85 -2.35
N TYR A 111 12.68 -5.92 -2.97
CA TYR A 111 12.90 -5.59 -4.39
C TYR A 111 14.29 -5.02 -4.67
N GLY A 112 14.85 -4.26 -3.71
CA GLY A 112 16.24 -3.81 -3.78
C GLY A 112 17.26 -4.95 -3.83
N LEU A 113 16.95 -6.08 -3.17
CA LEU A 113 17.85 -7.22 -3.03
C LEU A 113 17.76 -8.22 -4.20
N ILE A 114 16.59 -8.31 -4.86
CA ILE A 114 16.30 -9.38 -5.83
C ILE A 114 16.18 -8.93 -7.28
N PHE A 115 16.12 -7.61 -7.54
CA PHE A 115 16.04 -7.06 -8.89
C PHE A 115 17.22 -6.16 -9.21
N ASN A 116 17.60 -6.07 -10.49
CA ASN A 116 18.45 -5.00 -10.99
C ASN A 116 17.68 -3.67 -11.03
N SER A 117 18.38 -2.54 -11.25
CA SER A 117 17.75 -1.22 -11.42
C SER A 117 16.82 -1.21 -12.61
N SER A 118 15.62 -0.68 -12.45
CA SER A 118 14.72 -0.40 -13.57
C SER A 118 15.22 0.79 -14.38
N SER A 119 15.03 0.74 -15.69
CA SER A 119 15.49 1.75 -16.64
C SER A 119 14.44 1.99 -17.73
N PRO A 120 14.41 3.20 -18.33
CA PRO A 120 13.61 3.45 -19.54
C PRO A 120 14.09 2.69 -20.79
N TYR A 121 15.28 2.09 -20.76
CA TYR A 121 15.93 1.50 -21.92
C TYR A 121 15.95 -0.03 -21.90
N TYR A 122 15.67 -0.66 -20.76
CA TYR A 122 15.64 -2.12 -20.62
C TYR A 122 14.69 -2.56 -19.53
N ILE A 123 14.18 -3.77 -19.68
CA ILE A 123 13.28 -4.42 -18.72
C ILE A 123 14.09 -4.95 -17.53
N SER A 124 13.56 -4.78 -16.34
CA SER A 124 14.18 -5.30 -15.09
C SER A 124 14.07 -6.83 -15.03
N TYR A 125 15.02 -7.46 -14.36
CA TYR A 125 15.08 -8.91 -14.18
C TYR A 125 15.57 -9.29 -12.79
N PHE A 126 15.34 -10.54 -12.41
CA PHE A 126 15.82 -11.09 -11.15
C PHE A 126 17.35 -11.27 -11.15
N VAL A 127 17.97 -10.90 -10.04
CA VAL A 127 19.39 -11.10 -9.80
C VAL A 127 19.60 -12.01 -8.57
N PRO A 128 20.79 -12.58 -8.35
CA PRO A 128 21.10 -13.32 -7.14
C PRO A 128 20.79 -12.48 -5.89
N PHE A 129 20.23 -13.11 -4.85
CA PHE A 129 19.84 -12.41 -3.63
C PHE A 129 21.00 -11.61 -3.02
N GLY A 130 20.77 -10.36 -2.73
CA GLY A 130 21.77 -9.44 -2.18
C GLY A 130 22.65 -8.72 -3.22
N THR A 131 22.48 -8.99 -4.52
CA THR A 131 23.22 -8.30 -5.60
C THR A 131 22.35 -7.29 -6.36
N GLY A 132 21.18 -6.98 -5.85
CA GLY A 132 20.23 -6.09 -6.48
C GLY A 132 20.59 -4.60 -6.39
N TYR A 133 19.62 -3.73 -6.71
CA TYR A 133 19.87 -2.30 -6.84
C TYR A 133 19.91 -1.52 -5.53
N ALA A 134 19.52 -2.12 -4.41
CA ALA A 134 19.46 -1.44 -3.11
C ALA A 134 19.49 -2.43 -1.95
N ASP A 135 19.85 -1.93 -0.76
CA ASP A 135 19.87 -2.70 0.48
C ASP A 135 18.47 -3.01 1.02
N PHE A 136 18.41 -3.86 2.04
CA PHE A 136 17.20 -4.20 2.78
C PHE A 136 16.45 -2.94 3.27
N LEU A 137 15.15 -2.88 3.10
CA LEU A 137 14.26 -1.72 3.37
C LEU A 137 14.46 -0.51 2.45
N MET A 138 15.35 -0.58 1.47
CA MET A 138 15.62 0.50 0.52
C MET A 138 15.04 0.23 -0.87
N GLY A 139 14.34 -0.89 -1.08
CA GLY A 139 13.62 -1.21 -2.32
C GLY A 139 12.51 -0.19 -2.63
N LYS A 140 12.25 0.08 -3.90
CA LYS A 140 11.20 0.99 -4.35
C LYS A 140 9.89 0.25 -4.53
N VAL A 141 8.77 0.93 -4.23
CA VAL A 141 7.43 0.41 -4.47
C VAL A 141 7.12 0.52 -5.95
N VAL A 142 6.51 -0.51 -6.52
CA VAL A 142 6.06 -0.52 -7.91
C VAL A 142 4.62 -0.02 -7.97
N ASP A 143 4.40 1.07 -8.71
CA ASP A 143 3.10 1.66 -8.99
C ASP A 143 2.77 1.50 -10.46
N MET A 144 1.46 1.31 -10.81
CA MET A 144 1.08 1.05 -12.19
C MET A 144 -0.30 1.56 -12.61
N PHE A 145 -1.27 1.69 -11.73
CA PHE A 145 -2.62 2.10 -12.10
C PHE A 145 -2.73 3.61 -12.23
N TYR A 146 -3.05 4.06 -13.42
CA TYR A 146 -3.21 5.47 -13.76
C TYR A 146 -4.58 5.75 -14.37
N PHE A 147 -5.31 6.68 -13.78
CA PHE A 147 -6.67 7.04 -14.18
C PHE A 147 -6.81 8.54 -14.44
N PRO A 148 -6.35 9.06 -15.57
CA PRO A 148 -6.55 10.47 -15.95
C PRO A 148 -8.00 10.71 -16.34
N LEU A 149 -8.88 10.92 -15.34
CA LEU A 149 -10.33 10.99 -15.55
C LEU A 149 -10.75 12.23 -16.35
N ILE A 150 -10.08 13.38 -16.14
CA ILE A 150 -10.31 14.60 -16.90
C ILE A 150 -8.96 15.18 -17.24
N VAL A 151 -8.69 15.34 -18.54
CA VAL A 151 -7.50 16.01 -19.08
C VAL A 151 -7.96 17.27 -19.79
N THR A 152 -7.56 18.42 -19.25
CA THR A 152 -7.91 19.74 -19.79
C THR A 152 -6.79 20.73 -19.52
N LYS A 153 -6.99 22.02 -19.82
CA LYS A 153 -6.07 23.09 -19.46
C LYS A 153 -6.71 24.03 -18.47
N TRP A 154 -5.90 24.57 -17.56
CA TRP A 154 -6.36 25.64 -16.71
C TRP A 154 -6.77 26.85 -17.57
N PRO A 155 -7.90 27.49 -17.26
CA PRO A 155 -8.26 28.74 -17.92
C PRO A 155 -7.14 29.79 -17.80
N GLU A 156 -6.86 30.55 -18.85
CA GLU A 156 -5.75 31.51 -18.89
C GLU A 156 -5.82 32.59 -17.80
N TRP A 157 -7.03 32.89 -17.30
CA TRP A 157 -7.26 33.87 -16.24
C TRP A 157 -6.85 33.42 -14.83
N VAL A 158 -6.50 32.12 -14.65
CA VAL A 158 -6.11 31.61 -13.32
C VAL A 158 -4.64 31.97 -13.05
N PRO A 159 -4.33 32.74 -11.98
CA PRO A 159 -2.97 33.13 -11.69
C PRO A 159 -2.07 31.90 -11.45
N MET A 160 -0.82 31.99 -11.87
CA MET A 160 0.27 31.01 -11.72
C MET A 160 0.13 29.70 -12.52
N VAL A 161 -1.07 29.25 -12.88
CA VAL A 161 -1.29 27.95 -13.54
C VAL A 161 -2.06 28.08 -14.87
N GLY A 162 -2.55 29.27 -15.25
CA GLY A 162 -3.29 29.50 -16.48
C GLY A 162 -2.55 28.97 -17.71
N GLY A 163 -3.26 28.24 -18.59
CA GLY A 163 -2.71 27.59 -19.79
C GLY A 163 -1.96 26.29 -19.55
N ASN A 164 -1.61 25.94 -18.31
CA ASN A 164 -0.98 24.67 -17.97
C ASN A 164 -1.97 23.51 -18.05
N ASP A 165 -1.46 22.30 -18.29
CA ASP A 165 -2.28 21.10 -18.29
C ASP A 165 -2.86 20.82 -16.91
N PHE A 166 -4.16 20.54 -16.89
CA PHE A 166 -4.89 20.07 -15.71
C PHE A 166 -5.31 18.63 -15.90
N ILE A 167 -4.83 17.74 -15.03
CA ILE A 167 -5.20 16.34 -15.01
C ILE A 167 -5.88 16.04 -13.69
N PHE A 168 -7.20 15.81 -13.74
CA PHE A 168 -7.92 15.35 -12.56
C PHE A 168 -7.61 13.88 -12.31
N PHE A 169 -7.17 13.57 -11.08
CA PHE A 169 -6.70 12.27 -10.64
C PHE A 169 -5.43 11.82 -11.36
N SER A 170 -4.36 12.59 -11.17
CA SER A 170 -3.04 12.31 -11.75
C SER A 170 -2.14 11.30 -11.02
N PRO A 171 -2.37 10.91 -9.73
CA PRO A 171 -1.51 9.94 -9.07
C PRO A 171 -1.56 8.57 -9.73
N VAL A 172 -0.38 7.95 -9.87
CA VAL A 172 -0.24 6.52 -10.19
C VAL A 172 -0.16 5.77 -8.88
N PHE A 173 -0.86 4.66 -8.75
CA PHE A 173 -0.96 3.84 -7.54
C PHE A 173 -0.97 2.35 -7.87
N ASN A 174 -0.87 1.48 -6.87
CA ASN A 174 -0.86 0.03 -7.04
C ASN A 174 -2.08 -0.63 -6.38
N PHE A 175 -2.18 -1.96 -6.51
CA PHE A 175 -3.29 -2.72 -5.95
C PHE A 175 -3.36 -2.65 -4.42
N ALA A 176 -2.19 -2.63 -3.75
CA ALA A 176 -2.10 -2.47 -2.30
C ALA A 176 -2.67 -1.12 -1.84
N ASP A 177 -2.35 -0.02 -2.55
CA ASP A 177 -2.88 1.33 -2.25
C ASP A 177 -4.39 1.41 -2.44
N ALA A 178 -4.92 0.73 -3.48
CA ALA A 178 -6.36 0.60 -3.69
C ALA A 178 -7.03 -0.11 -2.52
N CYS A 179 -6.46 -1.22 -2.04
CA CYS A 179 -6.98 -1.96 -0.88
C CYS A 179 -6.97 -1.10 0.40
N ILE A 180 -5.91 -0.32 0.64
CA ILE A 180 -5.84 0.61 1.78
C ILE A 180 -6.93 1.67 1.66
N SER A 181 -7.02 2.33 0.50
CA SER A 181 -7.96 3.44 0.28
C SER A 181 -9.41 2.99 0.40
N VAL A 182 -9.77 1.90 -0.25
CA VAL A 182 -11.12 1.31 -0.16
C VAL A 182 -11.40 0.87 1.28
N GLY A 183 -10.44 0.19 1.94
CA GLY A 183 -10.58 -0.24 3.32
C GLY A 183 -10.86 0.93 4.27
N VAL A 184 -10.10 2.02 4.15
CA VAL A 184 -10.28 3.22 4.99
C VAL A 184 -11.62 3.90 4.71
N VAL A 185 -11.95 4.16 3.44
CA VAL A 185 -13.22 4.83 3.07
C VAL A 185 -14.43 4.02 3.54
N MET A 186 -14.45 2.71 3.28
CA MET A 186 -15.54 1.83 3.70
C MET A 186 -15.64 1.75 5.23
N MET A 187 -14.51 1.77 5.94
CA MET A 187 -14.49 1.80 7.40
C MET A 187 -15.11 3.10 7.94
N LEU A 188 -14.75 4.24 7.37
CA LEU A 188 -15.32 5.54 7.76
C LEU A 188 -16.82 5.65 7.46
N LEU A 189 -17.31 5.02 6.40
CA LEU A 189 -18.73 5.05 6.02
C LEU A 189 -19.57 4.08 6.86
N PHE A 190 -19.08 2.86 7.09
CA PHE A 190 -19.90 1.75 7.60
C PHE A 190 -19.54 1.23 8.99
N CYS A 191 -18.37 1.60 9.53
CA CYS A 191 -17.84 1.06 10.78
C CYS A 191 -17.54 2.13 11.84
N ARG A 192 -18.17 3.29 11.80
CA ARG A 192 -17.94 4.38 12.77
C ARG A 192 -18.14 3.93 14.22
N LYS A 193 -19.22 3.18 14.49
CA LYS A 193 -19.52 2.65 15.84
C LYS A 193 -18.46 1.65 16.33
N ASP A 194 -17.93 0.83 15.39
CA ASP A 194 -16.86 -0.12 15.72
C ASP A 194 -15.55 0.63 16.05
N MET A 195 -15.32 1.79 15.43
CA MET A 195 -14.15 2.64 15.68
C MET A 195 -14.22 3.36 17.02
N GLU A 196 -15.38 3.75 17.52
CA GLU A 196 -15.55 4.37 18.84
C GLU A 196 -15.05 3.47 19.97
N GLY A 197 -15.17 2.14 19.83
CA GLY A 197 -14.70 1.14 20.78
C GLY A 197 -13.18 0.86 20.76
N ILE A 198 -12.40 1.49 19.86
CA ILE A 198 -10.95 1.22 19.72
C ILE A 198 -10.21 1.43 21.03
N GLY A 199 -10.46 2.57 21.72
CA GLY A 199 -9.77 2.94 22.94
C GLY A 199 -9.97 1.91 24.08
N GLU A 200 -11.18 1.40 24.24
CA GLU A 200 -11.48 0.36 25.25
C GLU A 200 -10.82 -0.97 24.88
N THR A 201 -10.88 -1.34 23.60
CA THR A 201 -10.26 -2.59 23.12
C THR A 201 -8.76 -2.58 23.34
N LEU A 202 -8.08 -1.47 23.07
CA LEU A 202 -6.65 -1.31 23.30
C LEU A 202 -6.29 -1.36 24.79
N ARG A 203 -7.04 -0.66 25.65
CA ARG A 203 -6.80 -0.66 27.11
C ARG A 203 -6.89 -2.06 27.70
N GLU A 204 -7.89 -2.84 27.31
CA GLU A 204 -8.02 -4.23 27.75
C GLU A 204 -6.90 -5.11 27.19
N GLY A 205 -6.53 -4.94 25.92
CA GLY A 205 -5.42 -5.66 25.32
C GLY A 205 -4.11 -5.44 26.07
N VAL A 206 -3.79 -4.19 26.39
CA VAL A 206 -2.59 -3.84 27.17
C VAL A 206 -2.66 -4.44 28.58
N ARG A 207 -3.80 -4.33 29.27
CA ARG A 207 -3.98 -4.91 30.61
C ARG A 207 -3.75 -6.43 30.62
N ASN A 208 -4.25 -7.14 29.61
CA ASN A 208 -4.06 -8.58 29.49
C ASN A 208 -2.59 -8.95 29.26
N LEU A 209 -1.84 -8.16 28.49
CA LEU A 209 -0.40 -8.35 28.31
C LEU A 209 0.39 -8.15 29.59
N VAL A 210 0.06 -7.12 30.37
CA VAL A 210 0.73 -6.83 31.66
C VAL A 210 0.46 -7.94 32.68
N ASN A 211 -0.78 -8.43 32.77
CA ASN A 211 -1.15 -9.51 33.72
C ASN A 211 -0.47 -10.84 33.34
N LYS A 212 -0.31 -11.12 32.05
CA LYS A 212 0.37 -12.35 31.58
C LYS A 212 1.89 -12.36 31.87
N LYS A 213 2.50 -11.19 32.05
CA LYS A 213 3.92 -11.08 32.44
C LYS A 213 4.16 -11.23 33.96
N LYS A 214 3.09 -11.21 34.77
CA LYS A 214 3.18 -11.34 36.23
C LYS A 214 2.93 -12.77 36.72
N GLN A 215 2.55 -13.67 35.84
CA GLN A 215 2.44 -15.12 36.05
C GLN A 215 3.68 -15.84 35.46
#